data_4b3c0e731477bbfcd4d1217ce93eb41a
#
_entry.id   4b3c0e731477bbfcd4d1217ce93eb41a
#
_cell.length_a   1.000
_cell.length_b   1.000
_cell.length_c   1.000
_cell.angle_alpha   90.00
_cell.angle_beta   90.00
_cell.angle_gamma   90.00
#
_symmetry.space_group_name_H-M   'P 1'
#
loop_
_entity.id
_entity.type
_entity.pdbx_description
1 polymer ?
#
loop_
_entity_poly.entity_id
_entity_poly.type
_entity_poly.pdbx_seq_one_letter_code
_entity_poly.pdbx_strand_id
1 'polypeptide(L)'
;MKFATRMERMQASEIRELLKLTAQPDIISFAGGLPAPELFPVEEIAKVSHDLVLKEGRQLLQYATTEGRPSLRAKIAKRMADKYHTNVDPDDILITTGSQQCLDFAGKLFLDPGDVVLCESPSYLGALNAFNAYQPKFVEVPTDNGGLIPEELDKILETTPNCKFIYVIPDFQNPTGRTWSMERRQKFMEVVNKHNLPVLEDNPYGELRYEGTILPSLKSMDTKGLVMFLGTFSKIFCPGLRLGWIAAEHSLLSEFVKIKQSADLHTSNFDQGVADAYMEQYDLDEHVKEIVALYKHRRDLILESMEKYFPAGTEWTHPEGGLFLWLIFPEGVSARKVFNKCIEMKVAGVIGDAFYPNQKTDRSMRINYSNMPDDRIVEGIQRMAKAIKECM
;
A
#
# COMPACT_ATOMS: atom_id res chain seq x y z
N MET A 1 -4.09 -34.81 -9.09
CA MET A 1 -5.11 -33.77 -9.14
C MET A 1 -4.61 -32.67 -10.08
N LYS A 2 -5.44 -32.17 -11.02
CA LYS A 2 -5.03 -31.12 -11.98
C LYS A 2 -5.59 -29.77 -11.48
N PHE A 3 -4.71 -28.80 -11.20
CA PHE A 3 -5.09 -27.45 -10.79
C PHE A 3 -5.37 -26.55 -12.02
N ALA A 4 -6.00 -25.40 -11.78
CA ALA A 4 -6.16 -24.38 -12.80
C ALA A 4 -4.80 -23.81 -13.23
N THR A 5 -4.62 -23.48 -14.52
CA THR A 5 -3.36 -22.95 -15.09
C THR A 5 -2.84 -21.69 -14.38
N ARG A 6 -3.76 -20.88 -13.83
CA ARG A 6 -3.39 -19.69 -13.04
C ARG A 6 -2.52 -20.02 -11.82
N MET A 7 -2.64 -21.23 -11.26
CA MET A 7 -1.87 -21.66 -10.09
C MET A 7 -0.37 -21.82 -10.40
N GLU A 8 0.00 -22.02 -11.67
CA GLU A 8 1.40 -22.10 -12.10
C GLU A 8 2.12 -20.75 -11.95
N ARG A 9 1.38 -19.62 -12.04
CA ARG A 9 1.89 -18.26 -11.86
C ARG A 9 1.72 -17.71 -10.44
N MET A 10 0.86 -18.32 -9.62
CA MET A 10 0.68 -17.98 -8.22
C MET A 10 1.77 -18.62 -7.37
N GLN A 11 2.93 -17.99 -7.33
CA GLN A 11 4.01 -18.43 -6.45
C GLN A 11 3.74 -17.98 -5.01
N ALA A 12 4.10 -18.82 -4.03
CA ALA A 12 4.17 -18.37 -2.65
C ALA A 12 5.12 -17.17 -2.59
N SER A 13 4.64 -16.06 -2.07
CA SER A 13 5.43 -14.82 -2.01
C SER A 13 6.76 -15.11 -1.31
N GLU A 14 7.91 -14.87 -2.00
CA GLU A 14 9.24 -14.95 -1.39
C GLU A 14 9.28 -14.11 -0.10
N ILE A 15 8.58 -12.95 -0.08
CA ILE A 15 8.43 -12.13 1.12
C ILE A 15 7.73 -12.90 2.25
N ARG A 16 6.77 -13.77 1.96
CA ARG A 16 6.06 -14.51 3.01
C ARG A 16 6.98 -15.54 3.68
N GLU A 17 7.83 -16.20 2.92
CA GLU A 17 8.85 -17.10 3.49
C GLU A 17 9.90 -16.30 4.28
N LEU A 18 10.29 -15.11 3.76
CA LEU A 18 11.16 -14.17 4.48
C LEU A 18 10.50 -13.66 5.76
N LEU A 19 9.20 -13.33 5.74
CA LEU A 19 8.46 -12.91 6.93
C LEU A 19 8.38 -14.01 8.00
N LYS A 20 8.34 -15.29 7.60
CA LYS A 20 8.44 -16.41 8.57
C LYS A 20 9.81 -16.46 9.24
N LEU A 21 10.88 -16.25 8.47
CA LEU A 21 12.24 -16.17 9.03
C LEU A 21 12.40 -14.96 9.94
N THR A 22 11.83 -13.82 9.58
CA THR A 22 11.92 -12.57 10.33
C THR A 22 10.96 -12.51 11.54
N ALA A 23 10.07 -13.47 11.70
CA ALA A 23 9.23 -13.62 12.91
C ALA A 23 10.00 -14.21 14.11
N GLN A 24 11.27 -14.60 13.92
CA GLN A 24 12.12 -15.05 15.03
C GLN A 24 12.46 -13.88 15.95
N PRO A 25 12.33 -14.01 17.30
CA PRO A 25 12.48 -12.90 18.23
C PRO A 25 13.87 -12.23 18.24
N ASP A 26 14.89 -12.94 17.78
CA ASP A 26 16.28 -12.49 17.72
C ASP A 26 16.63 -11.73 16.45
N ILE A 27 15.71 -11.70 15.45
CA ILE A 27 15.91 -10.94 14.20
C ILE A 27 15.29 -9.55 14.32
N ILE A 28 16.09 -8.51 13.98
CA ILE A 28 15.61 -7.14 13.78
C ILE A 28 14.98 -7.06 12.39
N SER A 29 13.66 -6.97 12.32
CA SER A 29 12.95 -7.04 11.04
C SER A 29 12.52 -5.67 10.54
N PHE A 30 13.20 -5.18 9.51
CA PHE A 30 12.74 -4.06 8.67
C PHE A 30 11.99 -4.54 7.42
N ALA A 31 11.61 -5.81 7.34
CA ALA A 31 11.03 -6.40 6.14
C ALA A 31 9.51 -6.16 6.03
N GLY A 32 8.77 -6.26 7.12
CA GLY A 32 7.32 -6.13 7.13
C GLY A 32 6.84 -4.69 6.95
N GLY A 33 5.69 -4.50 6.31
CA GLY A 33 4.97 -3.21 6.30
C GLY A 33 3.99 -3.12 7.48
N LEU A 34 4.47 -3.43 8.69
CA LEU A 34 3.64 -3.51 9.89
C LEU A 34 3.56 -2.15 10.61
N PRO A 35 2.36 -1.68 10.98
CA PRO A 35 2.20 -0.56 11.92
C PRO A 35 2.81 -0.86 13.29
N ALA A 36 3.08 0.18 14.07
CA ALA A 36 3.52 0.09 15.46
C ALA A 36 2.39 -0.45 16.35
N PRO A 37 2.53 -1.64 16.94
CA PRO A 37 1.44 -2.25 17.72
C PRO A 37 1.13 -1.51 19.03
N GLU A 38 2.08 -0.78 19.58
CA GLU A 38 1.93 0.04 20.78
C GLU A 38 0.96 1.21 20.61
N LEU A 39 0.64 1.58 19.36
CA LEU A 39 -0.33 2.64 19.06
C LEU A 39 -1.74 2.10 18.78
N PHE A 40 -1.96 0.78 18.82
CA PHE A 40 -3.33 0.30 18.63
C PHE A 40 -4.23 0.71 19.80
N PRO A 41 -5.41 1.32 19.55
CA PRO A 41 -6.31 1.81 20.60
C PRO A 41 -7.11 0.64 21.20
N VAL A 42 -6.41 -0.24 21.95
CA VAL A 42 -6.92 -1.54 22.41
C VAL A 42 -8.08 -1.35 23.40
N GLU A 43 -7.94 -0.41 24.35
CA GLU A 43 -8.95 -0.16 25.40
C GLU A 43 -10.22 0.44 24.78
N GLU A 44 -10.06 1.39 23.87
CA GLU A 44 -11.15 2.03 23.15
C GLU A 44 -11.90 1.02 22.28
N ILE A 45 -11.19 0.17 21.54
CA ILE A 45 -11.79 -0.90 20.73
C ILE A 45 -12.54 -1.89 21.62
N ALA A 46 -11.97 -2.29 22.74
CA ALA A 46 -12.63 -3.22 23.67
C ALA A 46 -13.94 -2.62 24.21
N LYS A 47 -13.92 -1.35 24.62
CA LYS A 47 -15.12 -0.63 25.10
C LYS A 47 -16.17 -0.48 24.00
N VAL A 48 -15.77 0.02 22.83
CA VAL A 48 -16.67 0.20 21.69
C VAL A 48 -17.32 -1.13 21.28
N SER A 49 -16.52 -2.21 21.20
CA SER A 49 -17.03 -3.53 20.84
C SER A 49 -18.04 -4.06 21.83
N HIS A 50 -17.77 -3.93 23.14
CA HIS A 50 -18.70 -4.33 24.19
C HIS A 50 -20.01 -3.57 24.09
N ASP A 51 -19.96 -2.24 24.06
CA ASP A 51 -21.15 -1.39 24.04
C ASP A 51 -21.98 -1.61 22.76
N LEU A 52 -21.31 -1.76 21.62
CA LEU A 52 -21.94 -1.99 20.32
C LEU A 52 -22.71 -3.34 20.30
N VAL A 53 -22.11 -4.42 20.83
CA VAL A 53 -22.78 -5.73 20.90
C VAL A 53 -24.02 -5.68 21.81
N LEU A 54 -23.96 -4.98 22.92
CA LEU A 54 -25.14 -4.84 23.81
C LEU A 54 -26.23 -3.99 23.19
N LYS A 55 -25.88 -2.94 22.46
CA LYS A 55 -26.84 -1.99 21.87
C LYS A 55 -27.45 -2.50 20.57
N GLU A 56 -26.64 -3.00 19.65
CA GLU A 56 -27.03 -3.32 18.26
C GLU A 56 -26.77 -4.80 17.89
N GLY A 57 -26.44 -5.67 18.86
CA GLY A 57 -25.91 -7.00 18.61
C GLY A 57 -26.73 -7.86 17.63
N ARG A 58 -28.07 -7.77 17.70
CA ARG A 58 -28.93 -8.55 16.78
C ARG A 58 -28.74 -8.14 15.30
N GLN A 59 -28.55 -6.85 15.03
CA GLN A 59 -28.31 -6.33 13.67
C GLN A 59 -26.84 -6.52 13.28
N LEU A 60 -25.94 -6.27 14.21
CA LEU A 60 -24.50 -6.36 14.00
C LEU A 60 -24.02 -7.77 13.63
N LEU A 61 -24.65 -8.80 14.22
CA LEU A 61 -24.32 -10.21 14.01
C LEU A 61 -25.14 -10.87 12.89
N GLN A 62 -25.97 -10.12 12.19
CA GLN A 62 -26.73 -10.57 11.03
C GLN A 62 -25.99 -10.24 9.73
N TYR A 63 -26.38 -10.87 8.64
CA TYR A 63 -25.96 -10.47 7.29
C TYR A 63 -26.28 -9.00 7.01
N ALA A 64 -25.43 -8.37 6.21
CA ALA A 64 -25.54 -6.96 5.84
C ALA A 64 -25.55 -6.78 4.32
N THR A 65 -25.70 -5.53 3.85
CA THR A 65 -25.58 -5.21 2.43
C THR A 65 -24.14 -5.38 1.93
N THR A 66 -24.00 -5.71 0.67
CA THR A 66 -22.68 -5.93 0.03
C THR A 66 -21.82 -4.67 0.05
N GLU A 67 -22.44 -3.51 -0.18
CA GLU A 67 -21.77 -2.21 -0.23
C GLU A 67 -21.16 -1.82 1.10
N GLY A 68 -21.69 -2.33 2.19
CA GLY A 68 -21.26 -2.05 3.55
C GLY A 68 -22.15 -1.05 4.28
N ARG A 69 -21.82 -0.80 5.55
CA ARG A 69 -22.57 0.01 6.50
C ARG A 69 -22.71 1.46 6.01
N PRO A 70 -23.94 2.00 5.81
CA PRO A 70 -24.12 3.34 5.25
C PRO A 70 -23.48 4.46 6.07
N SER A 71 -23.55 4.38 7.42
CA SER A 71 -22.92 5.36 8.31
C SER A 71 -21.37 5.38 8.17
N LEU A 72 -20.74 4.22 8.01
CA LEU A 72 -19.30 4.12 7.78
C LEU A 72 -18.92 4.68 6.41
N ARG A 73 -19.69 4.36 5.35
CA ARG A 73 -19.47 4.91 4.00
C ARG A 73 -19.57 6.44 4.00
N ALA A 74 -20.56 7.01 4.70
CA ALA A 74 -20.69 8.46 4.85
C ALA A 74 -19.47 9.11 5.56
N LYS A 75 -18.96 8.48 6.63
CA LYS A 75 -17.76 8.96 7.34
C LYS A 75 -16.51 8.86 6.45
N ILE A 76 -16.38 7.80 5.65
CA ILE A 76 -15.29 7.65 4.67
C ILE A 76 -15.38 8.73 3.60
N ALA A 77 -16.56 8.98 3.01
CA ALA A 77 -16.77 10.03 2.01
C ALA A 77 -16.37 11.40 2.57
N LYS A 78 -16.81 11.72 3.79
CA LYS A 78 -16.41 12.96 4.47
C LYS A 78 -14.89 13.03 4.65
N ARG A 79 -14.25 11.95 5.10
CA ARG A 79 -12.79 11.89 5.27
C ARG A 79 -12.04 12.09 3.96
N MET A 80 -12.51 11.49 2.87
CA MET A 80 -11.93 11.69 1.54
C MET A 80 -12.04 13.15 1.08
N ALA A 81 -13.16 13.82 1.35
CA ALA A 81 -13.33 15.24 1.06
C ALA A 81 -12.38 16.11 1.89
N ASP A 82 -12.31 15.87 3.19
CA ASP A 82 -11.52 16.67 4.12
C ASP A 82 -10.01 16.50 3.91
N LYS A 83 -9.53 15.26 3.64
CA LYS A 83 -8.10 14.94 3.55
C LYS A 83 -7.54 15.04 2.13
N TYR A 84 -8.27 14.59 1.13
CA TYR A 84 -7.78 14.44 -0.23
C TYR A 84 -8.48 15.35 -1.25
N HIS A 85 -9.35 16.27 -0.78
CA HIS A 85 -10.19 17.12 -1.63
C HIS A 85 -11.05 16.30 -2.64
N THR A 86 -11.40 15.07 -2.26
CA THR A 86 -12.10 14.12 -3.12
C THR A 86 -13.54 14.00 -2.68
N ASN A 87 -14.43 14.69 -3.39
CA ASN A 87 -15.87 14.62 -3.13
C ASN A 87 -16.47 13.39 -3.85
N VAL A 88 -16.96 12.44 -3.08
CA VAL A 88 -17.66 11.24 -3.59
C VAL A 88 -18.99 11.09 -2.85
N ASP A 89 -19.99 10.56 -3.54
CA ASP A 89 -21.23 10.15 -2.88
C ASP A 89 -20.94 8.91 -2.01
N PRO A 90 -21.48 8.80 -0.79
CA PRO A 90 -21.37 7.57 0.00
C PRO A 90 -21.86 6.32 -0.75
N ASP A 91 -22.79 6.46 -1.72
CA ASP A 91 -23.26 5.36 -2.54
C ASP A 91 -22.27 4.95 -3.66
N ASP A 92 -21.24 5.76 -3.89
CA ASP A 92 -20.11 5.45 -4.77
C ASP A 92 -18.90 4.85 -4.01
N ILE A 93 -19.15 4.34 -2.79
CA ILE A 93 -18.16 3.65 -1.94
C ILE A 93 -18.61 2.22 -1.64
N LEU A 94 -17.70 1.26 -1.86
CA LEU A 94 -17.85 -0.14 -1.49
C LEU A 94 -16.83 -0.49 -0.41
N ILE A 95 -17.28 -0.97 0.75
CA ILE A 95 -16.42 -1.48 1.82
C ILE A 95 -15.88 -2.85 1.43
N THR A 96 -14.57 -3.05 1.61
CA THR A 96 -13.87 -4.28 1.25
C THR A 96 -13.08 -4.87 2.41
N THR A 97 -12.70 -6.13 2.28
CA THR A 97 -11.88 -6.84 3.27
C THR A 97 -10.39 -6.43 3.09
N GLY A 98 -10.10 -5.15 3.42
CA GLY A 98 -8.87 -4.44 3.13
C GLY A 98 -8.73 -4.08 1.65
N SER A 99 -7.83 -3.13 1.32
CA SER A 99 -7.55 -2.73 -0.06
C SER A 99 -7.01 -3.88 -0.93
N GLN A 100 -6.42 -4.92 -0.33
CA GLN A 100 -5.98 -6.12 -1.07
C GLN A 100 -7.14 -6.80 -1.82
N GLN A 101 -8.35 -6.78 -1.28
CA GLN A 101 -9.53 -7.30 -1.97
C GLN A 101 -9.90 -6.44 -3.18
N CYS A 102 -9.73 -5.11 -3.10
CA CYS A 102 -9.94 -4.22 -4.25
C CYS A 102 -8.98 -4.55 -5.41
N LEU A 103 -7.71 -4.87 -5.09
CA LEU A 103 -6.71 -5.27 -6.10
C LEU A 103 -7.12 -6.57 -6.79
N ASP A 104 -7.55 -7.58 -6.04
CA ASP A 104 -8.04 -8.85 -6.61
C ASP A 104 -9.28 -8.61 -7.49
N PHE A 105 -10.23 -7.81 -7.01
CA PHE A 105 -11.43 -7.48 -7.76
C PHE A 105 -11.14 -6.69 -9.03
N ALA A 106 -10.19 -5.76 -9.02
CA ALA A 106 -9.77 -5.06 -10.24
C ALA A 106 -9.18 -6.04 -11.26
N GLY A 107 -8.33 -6.99 -10.80
CA GLY A 107 -7.85 -8.07 -11.66
C GLY A 107 -9.00 -8.90 -12.24
N LYS A 108 -9.97 -9.27 -11.42
CA LYS A 108 -11.14 -10.07 -11.85
C LYS A 108 -12.06 -9.32 -12.80
N LEU A 109 -12.19 -7.99 -12.64
CA LEU A 109 -13.06 -7.15 -13.47
C LEU A 109 -12.48 -6.86 -14.85
N PHE A 110 -11.17 -6.57 -14.92
CA PHE A 110 -10.58 -6.00 -16.12
C PHE A 110 -9.72 -6.97 -16.93
N LEU A 111 -9.24 -8.09 -16.35
CA LEU A 111 -8.17 -8.86 -16.93
C LEU A 111 -8.61 -10.21 -17.46
N ASP A 112 -8.38 -10.42 -18.74
CA ASP A 112 -8.25 -11.73 -19.37
C ASP A 112 -6.77 -12.10 -19.55
N PRO A 113 -6.43 -13.41 -19.69
CA PRO A 113 -5.06 -13.83 -19.93
C PRO A 113 -4.40 -13.14 -21.12
N GLY A 114 -3.30 -12.44 -20.88
CA GLY A 114 -2.53 -11.74 -21.92
C GLY A 114 -2.84 -10.24 -22.06
N ASP A 115 -3.86 -9.74 -21.37
CA ASP A 115 -4.11 -8.30 -21.25
C ASP A 115 -2.95 -7.56 -20.58
N VAL A 116 -2.84 -6.26 -20.81
CA VAL A 116 -1.74 -5.44 -20.29
C VAL A 116 -2.17 -4.65 -19.05
N VAL A 117 -1.36 -4.76 -17.99
CA VAL A 117 -1.40 -3.89 -16.81
C VAL A 117 -0.15 -3.03 -16.78
N LEU A 118 -0.35 -1.72 -16.70
CA LEU A 118 0.74 -0.78 -16.46
C LEU A 118 0.98 -0.62 -14.95
N CYS A 119 2.24 -0.47 -14.55
CA CYS A 119 2.62 -0.21 -13.16
C CYS A 119 3.91 0.60 -13.08
N GLU A 120 4.15 1.22 -11.93
CA GLU A 120 5.43 1.86 -11.62
C GLU A 120 6.58 0.85 -11.62
N SER A 121 7.79 1.32 -11.83
CA SER A 121 9.02 0.51 -11.75
C SER A 121 9.96 1.13 -10.70
N PRO A 122 10.05 0.54 -9.49
CA PRO A 122 9.37 -0.64 -8.94
C PRO A 122 7.92 -0.38 -8.51
N SER A 123 7.15 -1.46 -8.22
CA SER A 123 5.73 -1.41 -7.82
C SER A 123 5.43 -2.32 -6.64
N TYR A 124 4.25 -2.13 -6.01
CA TYR A 124 3.86 -2.91 -4.84
C TYR A 124 3.63 -4.40 -5.16
N LEU A 125 4.42 -5.25 -4.52
CA LEU A 125 4.37 -6.70 -4.73
C LEU A 125 2.98 -7.31 -4.48
N GLY A 126 2.23 -6.79 -3.50
CA GLY A 126 0.90 -7.31 -3.19
C GLY A 126 -0.09 -7.09 -4.33
N ALA A 127 0.03 -5.96 -5.06
CA ALA A 127 -0.75 -5.68 -6.26
C ALA A 127 -0.32 -6.59 -7.42
N LEU A 128 0.99 -6.68 -7.69
CA LEU A 128 1.53 -7.55 -8.73
C LEU A 128 1.08 -9.01 -8.54
N ASN A 129 1.10 -9.51 -7.30
CA ASN A 129 0.64 -10.87 -6.98
C ASN A 129 -0.88 -11.04 -7.16
N ALA A 130 -1.70 -10.04 -6.80
CA ALA A 130 -3.14 -10.10 -7.01
C ALA A 130 -3.47 -10.19 -8.51
N PHE A 131 -2.83 -9.34 -9.33
CA PHE A 131 -3.05 -9.33 -10.76
C PHE A 131 -2.51 -10.58 -11.46
N ASN A 132 -1.39 -11.15 -11.00
CA ASN A 132 -0.81 -12.37 -11.54
C ASN A 132 -1.78 -13.56 -11.59
N ALA A 133 -2.77 -13.60 -10.67
CA ALA A 133 -3.81 -14.62 -10.69
C ALA A 133 -4.65 -14.60 -11.99
N TYR A 134 -4.68 -13.47 -12.69
CA TYR A 134 -5.41 -13.25 -13.94
C TYR A 134 -4.53 -13.29 -15.19
N GLN A 135 -3.24 -13.61 -15.02
CA GLN A 135 -2.28 -13.85 -16.09
C GLN A 135 -2.04 -12.68 -17.06
N PRO A 136 -1.95 -11.41 -16.58
CA PRO A 136 -1.65 -10.29 -17.43
C PRO A 136 -0.20 -10.31 -17.92
N LYS A 137 0.10 -9.38 -18.83
CA LYS A 137 1.44 -8.90 -19.13
C LYS A 137 1.64 -7.58 -18.39
N PHE A 138 2.68 -7.47 -17.59
CA PHE A 138 3.04 -6.20 -16.98
C PHE A 138 3.91 -5.38 -17.93
N VAL A 139 3.61 -4.08 -18.01
CA VAL A 139 4.46 -3.10 -18.66
C VAL A 139 4.84 -2.06 -17.62
N GLU A 140 6.13 -1.97 -17.35
CA GLU A 140 6.70 -1.07 -16.36
C GLU A 140 6.85 0.33 -16.93
N VAL A 141 6.31 1.33 -16.23
CA VAL A 141 6.51 2.74 -16.58
C VAL A 141 7.71 3.26 -15.79
N PRO A 142 8.71 3.88 -16.44
CA PRO A 142 9.89 4.42 -15.76
C PRO A 142 9.53 5.42 -14.67
N THR A 143 10.33 5.42 -13.60
CA THR A 143 10.22 6.35 -12.47
C THR A 143 11.53 7.08 -12.24
N ASP A 144 11.44 8.29 -11.68
CA ASP A 144 12.56 9.08 -11.16
C ASP A 144 12.38 9.35 -9.64
N ASN A 145 13.11 10.31 -9.10
CA ASN A 145 12.95 10.68 -7.68
C ASN A 145 11.60 11.32 -7.35
N GLY A 146 10.85 11.80 -8.34
CA GLY A 146 9.48 12.32 -8.19
C GLY A 146 8.40 11.27 -8.47
N GLY A 147 8.74 10.01 -8.68
CA GLY A 147 7.80 8.92 -9.00
C GLY A 147 7.67 8.64 -10.50
N LEU A 148 6.53 8.14 -10.94
CA LEU A 148 6.25 7.80 -12.34
C LEU A 148 6.42 9.02 -13.25
N ILE A 149 7.04 8.80 -14.44
CA ILE A 149 7.30 9.82 -15.46
C ILE A 149 6.14 9.85 -16.46
N PRO A 150 5.26 10.89 -16.47
CA PRO A 150 4.07 10.92 -17.33
C PRO A 150 4.39 10.91 -18.82
N GLU A 151 5.49 11.53 -19.22
CA GLU A 151 5.93 11.57 -20.62
C GLU A 151 6.33 10.18 -21.14
N GLU A 152 6.87 9.31 -20.28
CA GLU A 152 7.16 7.92 -20.64
C GLU A 152 5.87 7.09 -20.69
N LEU A 153 4.92 7.34 -19.80
CA LEU A 153 3.59 6.71 -19.88
C LEU A 153 2.90 7.04 -21.20
N ASP A 154 2.92 8.30 -21.63
CA ASP A 154 2.30 8.72 -22.90
C ASP A 154 2.88 7.95 -24.09
N LYS A 155 4.23 7.85 -24.20
CA LYS A 155 4.92 7.08 -25.22
C LYS A 155 4.57 5.58 -25.21
N ILE A 156 4.51 4.99 -24.01
CA ILE A 156 4.16 3.57 -23.84
C ILE A 156 2.74 3.32 -24.35
N LEU A 157 1.79 4.19 -24.01
CA LEU A 157 0.39 4.04 -24.42
C LEU A 157 0.19 4.18 -25.95
N GLU A 158 1.01 4.98 -26.63
CA GLU A 158 0.97 5.10 -28.11
C GLU A 158 1.33 3.77 -28.82
N THR A 159 2.10 2.91 -28.17
CA THR A 159 2.64 1.68 -28.78
C THR A 159 2.14 0.38 -28.15
N THR A 160 1.43 0.46 -27.03
CA THR A 160 0.99 -0.71 -26.27
C THR A 160 -0.52 -0.92 -26.38
N PRO A 161 -0.99 -1.84 -27.21
CA PRO A 161 -2.41 -2.18 -27.30
C PRO A 161 -2.88 -2.98 -26.08
N ASN A 162 -4.20 -3.03 -25.87
CA ASN A 162 -4.87 -3.82 -24.83
C ASN A 162 -4.47 -3.46 -23.38
N CYS A 163 -4.04 -2.22 -23.14
CA CYS A 163 -3.90 -1.70 -21.79
C CYS A 163 -5.27 -1.62 -21.11
N LYS A 164 -5.42 -2.30 -19.98
CA LYS A 164 -6.69 -2.34 -19.24
C LYS A 164 -6.75 -1.27 -18.17
N PHE A 165 -5.68 -1.11 -17.41
CA PHE A 165 -5.54 -0.07 -16.40
C PHE A 165 -4.08 0.14 -16.02
N ILE A 166 -3.83 1.24 -15.33
CA ILE A 166 -2.57 1.51 -14.63
C ILE A 166 -2.78 1.45 -13.11
N TYR A 167 -1.86 0.80 -12.39
CA TYR A 167 -1.79 0.77 -10.94
C TYR A 167 -0.70 1.69 -10.42
N VAL A 168 -1.05 2.61 -9.51
CA VAL A 168 -0.13 3.62 -8.97
C VAL A 168 -0.35 3.87 -7.47
N ILE A 169 0.73 4.28 -6.78
CA ILE A 169 0.72 4.77 -5.40
C ILE A 169 1.34 6.18 -5.38
N PRO A 170 0.57 7.26 -5.52
CA PRO A 170 1.12 8.61 -5.61
C PRO A 170 1.70 9.16 -4.31
N ASP A 171 1.29 8.63 -3.15
CA ASP A 171 1.73 9.08 -1.82
C ASP A 171 2.57 8.02 -1.13
N PHE A 172 3.84 8.35 -0.82
CA PHE A 172 4.75 7.50 -0.05
C PHE A 172 4.84 6.06 -0.57
N GLN A 173 5.03 5.95 -1.86
CA GLN A 173 4.95 4.73 -2.65
C GLN A 173 5.65 3.53 -2.00
N ASN A 174 5.02 2.38 -2.03
CA ASN A 174 5.63 1.11 -1.67
C ASN A 174 6.19 0.44 -2.96
N PRO A 175 7.52 0.29 -3.09
CA PRO A 175 8.50 0.23 -2.01
C PRO A 175 9.34 1.49 -1.75
N THR A 176 9.25 2.54 -2.57
CA THR A 176 10.28 3.59 -2.66
C THR A 176 10.15 4.71 -1.63
N GLY A 177 8.99 4.88 -1.01
CA GLY A 177 8.70 6.03 -0.14
C GLY A 177 8.53 7.36 -0.88
N ARG A 178 8.59 7.36 -2.21
CA ARG A 178 8.47 8.58 -3.04
C ARG A 178 7.05 9.09 -3.07
N THR A 179 6.90 10.41 -3.26
CA THR A 179 5.60 11.08 -3.41
C THR A 179 5.60 11.92 -4.67
N TRP A 180 4.49 11.85 -5.42
CA TRP A 180 4.29 12.68 -6.61
C TRP A 180 3.90 14.10 -6.22
N SER A 181 4.56 15.09 -6.83
CA SER A 181 4.16 16.51 -6.71
C SER A 181 2.80 16.76 -7.38
N MET A 182 2.16 17.90 -7.04
CA MET A 182 0.92 18.32 -7.70
C MET A 182 1.09 18.46 -9.21
N GLU A 183 2.20 19.02 -9.68
CA GLU A 183 2.50 19.16 -11.11
C GLU A 183 2.54 17.79 -11.80
N ARG A 184 3.18 16.78 -11.15
CA ARG A 184 3.26 15.42 -11.69
C ARG A 184 1.89 14.75 -11.74
N ARG A 185 1.05 14.94 -10.72
CA ARG A 185 -0.34 14.43 -10.71
C ARG A 185 -1.16 15.05 -11.84
N GLN A 186 -1.04 16.35 -12.08
CA GLN A 186 -1.73 17.04 -13.17
C GLN A 186 -1.30 16.51 -14.54
N LYS A 187 0.01 16.44 -14.82
CA LYS A 187 0.55 15.87 -16.06
C LYS A 187 0.13 14.41 -16.28
N PHE A 188 0.14 13.63 -15.23
CA PHE A 188 -0.33 12.24 -15.28
C PHE A 188 -1.82 12.19 -15.68
N MET A 189 -2.67 13.01 -15.07
CA MET A 189 -4.10 13.05 -15.40
C MET A 189 -4.38 13.58 -16.82
N GLU A 190 -3.52 14.45 -17.37
CA GLU A 190 -3.59 14.85 -18.79
C GLU A 190 -3.39 13.63 -19.70
N VAL A 191 -2.38 12.79 -19.43
CA VAL A 191 -2.11 11.55 -20.18
C VAL A 191 -3.26 10.55 -20.01
N VAL A 192 -3.76 10.36 -18.79
CA VAL A 192 -4.92 9.52 -18.49
C VAL A 192 -6.13 9.94 -19.31
N ASN A 193 -6.43 11.23 -19.34
CA ASN A 193 -7.56 11.77 -20.10
C ASN A 193 -7.36 11.67 -21.62
N LYS A 194 -6.13 11.86 -22.13
CA LYS A 194 -5.80 11.70 -23.55
C LYS A 194 -6.10 10.28 -24.05
N HIS A 195 -5.72 9.27 -23.26
CA HIS A 195 -5.83 7.87 -23.65
C HIS A 195 -7.08 7.15 -23.10
N ASN A 196 -7.91 7.80 -22.29
CA ASN A 196 -9.03 7.21 -21.53
C ASN A 196 -8.60 5.97 -20.75
N LEU A 197 -7.45 6.04 -20.06
CA LEU A 197 -6.85 4.93 -19.32
C LEU A 197 -7.48 4.81 -17.93
N PRO A 198 -8.08 3.67 -17.56
CA PRO A 198 -8.50 3.43 -16.18
C PRO A 198 -7.30 3.46 -15.23
N VAL A 199 -7.47 4.09 -14.05
CA VAL A 199 -6.45 4.24 -13.03
C VAL A 199 -6.90 3.56 -11.74
N LEU A 200 -6.04 2.71 -11.19
CA LEU A 200 -6.18 2.17 -9.85
C LEU A 200 -5.23 2.93 -8.92
N GLU A 201 -5.76 3.96 -8.26
CA GLU A 201 -5.03 4.79 -7.29
C GLU A 201 -5.09 4.15 -5.92
N ASP A 202 -3.99 3.56 -5.47
CA ASP A 202 -3.88 2.95 -4.14
C ASP A 202 -3.29 3.95 -3.14
N ASN A 203 -4.05 4.30 -2.10
CA ASN A 203 -3.66 5.33 -1.14
C ASN A 203 -3.72 4.82 0.31
N PRO A 204 -2.84 3.89 0.70
CA PRO A 204 -2.79 3.40 2.07
C PRO A 204 -2.03 4.31 3.03
N TYR A 205 -1.24 5.27 2.54
CA TYR A 205 -0.29 6.03 3.34
C TYR A 205 -0.52 7.55 3.32
N GLY A 206 -1.41 8.08 2.50
CA GLY A 206 -1.52 9.52 2.25
C GLY A 206 -1.73 10.38 3.50
N GLU A 207 -2.36 9.85 4.54
CA GLU A 207 -2.52 10.53 5.83
C GLU A 207 -1.29 10.44 6.74
N LEU A 208 -0.32 9.57 6.43
CA LEU A 208 0.92 9.41 7.20
C LEU A 208 2.00 10.37 6.69
N ARG A 209 1.66 11.65 6.56
CA ARG A 209 2.57 12.69 6.10
C ARG A 209 3.25 13.37 7.28
N TYR A 210 4.58 13.46 7.22
CA TYR A 210 5.42 14.06 8.27
C TYR A 210 5.83 15.49 7.94
N GLU A 211 5.93 15.82 6.66
CA GLU A 211 6.38 17.10 6.15
C GLU A 211 5.43 17.62 5.07
N GLY A 212 5.17 18.94 5.08
CA GLY A 212 4.25 19.58 4.16
C GLY A 212 2.78 19.30 4.48
N THR A 213 1.93 19.29 3.47
CA THR A 213 0.48 19.09 3.56
C THR A 213 0.04 17.88 2.75
N ILE A 214 -1.06 17.24 3.15
CA ILE A 214 -1.70 16.16 2.37
C ILE A 214 -2.11 16.74 1.01
N LEU A 215 -1.79 16.02 -0.06
CA LEU A 215 -2.08 16.45 -1.42
C LEU A 215 -3.43 15.92 -1.90
N PRO A 216 -4.12 16.66 -2.78
CA PRO A 216 -5.31 16.17 -3.48
C PRO A 216 -5.02 14.85 -4.22
N SER A 217 -5.96 13.89 -4.16
CA SER A 217 -5.83 12.62 -4.86
C SER A 217 -5.95 12.76 -6.38
N LEU A 218 -5.54 11.75 -7.14
CA LEU A 218 -5.84 11.69 -8.58
C LEU A 218 -7.34 11.64 -8.83
N LYS A 219 -8.09 10.94 -7.97
CA LYS A 219 -9.56 10.87 -8.01
C LYS A 219 -10.20 12.26 -7.91
N SER A 220 -9.62 13.20 -7.15
CA SER A 220 -10.14 14.58 -7.07
C SER A 220 -10.04 15.36 -8.38
N MET A 221 -9.16 14.95 -9.30
CA MET A 221 -8.93 15.55 -10.60
C MET A 221 -9.64 14.78 -11.74
N ASP A 222 -10.33 13.69 -11.40
CA ASP A 222 -11.00 12.82 -12.36
C ASP A 222 -12.30 13.45 -12.87
N THR A 223 -12.34 13.80 -14.15
CA THR A 223 -13.52 14.37 -14.80
C THR A 223 -14.25 13.39 -15.71
N LYS A 224 -13.70 12.16 -15.87
CA LYS A 224 -14.22 11.16 -16.78
C LYS A 224 -14.67 9.85 -16.11
N GLY A 225 -14.57 9.75 -14.77
CA GLY A 225 -14.89 8.53 -14.04
C GLY A 225 -13.86 7.41 -14.22
N LEU A 226 -12.61 7.75 -14.57
CA LEU A 226 -11.55 6.78 -14.85
C LEU A 226 -10.76 6.33 -13.62
N VAL A 227 -10.78 7.11 -12.53
CA VAL A 227 -9.98 6.83 -11.34
C VAL A 227 -10.79 6.07 -10.30
N MET A 228 -10.29 4.90 -9.94
CA MET A 228 -10.74 4.08 -8.82
C MET A 228 -9.78 4.33 -7.64
N PHE A 229 -10.27 4.98 -6.58
CA PHE A 229 -9.49 5.25 -5.38
C PHE A 229 -9.63 4.10 -4.39
N LEU A 230 -8.50 3.54 -3.93
CA LEU A 230 -8.45 2.51 -2.91
C LEU A 230 -7.94 3.11 -1.59
N GLY A 231 -8.70 2.91 -0.53
CA GLY A 231 -8.31 3.32 0.81
C GLY A 231 -8.33 2.14 1.80
N THR A 232 -7.70 2.33 2.94
CA THR A 232 -7.64 1.31 3.99
C THR A 232 -7.51 1.92 5.39
N PHE A 233 -8.12 1.29 6.38
CA PHE A 233 -7.89 1.58 7.79
C PHE A 233 -6.62 0.92 8.35
N SER A 234 -5.96 0.06 7.58
CA SER A 234 -4.82 -0.74 8.07
C SER A 234 -3.63 0.07 8.55
N LYS A 235 -3.46 1.33 8.08
CA LYS A 235 -2.28 2.14 8.41
C LYS A 235 -2.59 3.32 9.32
N ILE A 236 -3.86 3.72 9.40
CA ILE A 236 -4.34 4.83 10.20
C ILE A 236 -5.17 4.42 11.41
N PHE A 237 -5.48 3.11 11.53
CA PHE A 237 -6.24 2.53 12.64
C PHE A 237 -5.70 1.15 12.99
N CYS A 238 -6.36 0.05 12.57
CA CYS A 238 -5.97 -1.31 12.93
C CYS A 238 -5.95 -2.24 11.70
N PRO A 239 -4.79 -2.83 11.35
CA PRO A 239 -4.72 -3.74 10.21
C PRO A 239 -5.50 -5.05 10.43
N GLY A 240 -5.69 -5.46 11.69
CA GLY A 240 -6.39 -6.69 12.06
C GLY A 240 -7.88 -6.70 11.74
N LEU A 241 -8.54 -5.53 11.69
CA LEU A 241 -9.96 -5.41 11.33
C LEU A 241 -10.23 -5.70 9.84
N ARG A 242 -9.21 -5.72 9.02
CA ARG A 242 -9.33 -5.99 7.58
C ARG A 242 -10.35 -5.10 6.89
N LEU A 243 -10.35 -3.80 7.17
CA LEU A 243 -11.22 -2.83 6.53
C LEU A 243 -10.47 -1.98 5.51
N GLY A 244 -11.06 -1.88 4.33
CA GLY A 244 -10.68 -0.99 3.24
C GLY A 244 -11.91 -0.59 2.43
N TRP A 245 -11.71 0.21 1.41
CA TRP A 245 -12.78 0.63 0.52
C TRP A 245 -12.27 0.93 -0.88
N ILE A 246 -13.18 0.88 -1.84
CA ILE A 246 -12.99 1.44 -3.17
C ILE A 246 -14.03 2.53 -3.39
N ALA A 247 -13.61 3.67 -3.94
CA ALA A 247 -14.48 4.73 -4.42
C ALA A 247 -14.30 4.89 -5.94
N ALA A 248 -15.38 4.71 -6.68
CA ALA A 248 -15.36 4.74 -8.14
C ALA A 248 -16.63 5.41 -8.68
N GLU A 249 -16.67 5.67 -9.97
CA GLU A 249 -17.89 6.11 -10.66
C GLU A 249 -18.97 5.03 -10.52
N HIS A 250 -20.23 5.44 -10.38
CA HIS A 250 -21.36 4.58 -9.97
C HIS A 250 -21.54 3.34 -10.84
N SER A 251 -21.48 3.48 -12.15
CA SER A 251 -21.63 2.36 -13.08
C SER A 251 -20.51 1.35 -12.93
N LEU A 252 -19.28 1.82 -12.72
CA LEU A 252 -18.12 0.99 -12.48
C LEU A 252 -18.19 0.32 -11.11
N LEU A 253 -18.59 1.04 -10.06
CA LEU A 253 -18.74 0.50 -8.72
C LEU A 253 -19.76 -0.65 -8.68
N SER A 254 -20.83 -0.56 -9.47
CA SER A 254 -21.84 -1.60 -9.55
C SER A 254 -21.28 -2.96 -10.00
N GLU A 255 -20.26 -2.95 -10.86
CA GLU A 255 -19.57 -4.18 -11.28
C GLU A 255 -18.71 -4.77 -10.15
N PHE A 256 -18.03 -3.91 -9.36
CA PHE A 256 -17.32 -4.36 -8.15
C PHE A 256 -18.26 -4.97 -7.11
N VAL A 257 -19.48 -4.42 -6.95
CA VAL A 257 -20.50 -4.98 -6.06
C VAL A 257 -20.91 -6.39 -6.50
N LYS A 258 -21.13 -6.64 -7.80
CA LYS A 258 -21.43 -7.98 -8.33
C LYS A 258 -20.31 -8.98 -8.04
N ILE A 259 -19.05 -8.55 -8.20
CA ILE A 259 -17.88 -9.37 -7.90
C ILE A 259 -17.82 -9.70 -6.41
N LYS A 260 -18.05 -8.71 -5.54
CA LYS A 260 -18.06 -8.91 -4.09
C LYS A 260 -19.15 -9.84 -3.63
N GLN A 261 -20.35 -9.74 -4.19
CA GLN A 261 -21.45 -10.68 -3.91
C GLN A 261 -21.06 -12.13 -4.18
N SER A 262 -20.27 -12.37 -5.24
CA SER A 262 -19.80 -13.70 -5.59
C SER A 262 -18.59 -14.18 -4.79
N ALA A 263 -17.85 -13.26 -4.13
CA ALA A 263 -16.61 -13.56 -3.43
C ALA A 263 -16.83 -13.85 -1.93
N ASP A 264 -17.45 -12.93 -1.21
CA ASP A 264 -17.64 -13.01 0.24
C ASP A 264 -18.96 -12.43 0.75
N LEU A 265 -19.86 -12.05 -0.16
CA LEU A 265 -21.16 -11.44 0.06
C LEU A 265 -21.06 -10.00 0.62
N HIS A 266 -20.38 -9.82 1.75
CA HIS A 266 -20.07 -8.52 2.36
C HIS A 266 -18.87 -8.64 3.31
N THR A 267 -18.19 -7.52 3.57
CA THR A 267 -17.17 -7.44 4.61
C THR A 267 -17.80 -7.58 5.99
N SER A 268 -17.07 -8.08 6.97
CA SER A 268 -17.53 -8.28 8.35
C SER A 268 -18.31 -7.07 8.87
N ASN A 269 -19.59 -7.28 9.17
CA ASN A 269 -20.49 -6.23 9.69
C ASN A 269 -20.07 -5.81 11.10
N PHE A 270 -19.49 -6.74 11.88
CA PHE A 270 -18.96 -6.45 13.21
C PHE A 270 -17.80 -5.47 13.13
N ASP A 271 -16.79 -5.74 12.31
CA ASP A 271 -15.61 -4.88 12.19
C ASP A 271 -15.96 -3.50 11.62
N GLN A 272 -16.90 -3.45 10.66
CA GLN A 272 -17.47 -2.19 10.17
C GLN A 272 -18.15 -1.40 11.30
N GLY A 273 -18.94 -2.07 12.13
CA GLY A 273 -19.59 -1.47 13.27
C GLY A 273 -18.61 -0.92 14.30
N VAL A 274 -17.53 -1.65 14.58
CA VAL A 274 -16.46 -1.21 15.50
C VAL A 274 -15.77 0.05 14.96
N ALA A 275 -15.39 0.07 13.69
CA ALA A 275 -14.75 1.25 13.08
C ALA A 275 -15.71 2.46 13.05
N ASP A 276 -16.96 2.24 12.69
CA ASP A 276 -18.00 3.27 12.65
C ASP A 276 -18.25 3.89 14.04
N ALA A 277 -18.39 3.06 15.07
CA ALA A 277 -18.61 3.49 16.44
C ALA A 277 -17.35 4.12 17.07
N TYR A 278 -16.15 3.65 16.70
CA TYR A 278 -14.91 4.31 17.10
C TYR A 278 -14.84 5.75 16.55
N MET A 279 -15.08 5.93 15.26
CA MET A 279 -15.10 7.25 14.63
C MET A 279 -16.24 8.17 15.13
N GLU A 280 -17.25 7.62 15.79
CA GLU A 280 -18.32 8.41 16.44
C GLU A 280 -17.93 8.88 17.84
N GLN A 281 -17.20 8.06 18.59
CA GLN A 281 -16.92 8.28 20.01
C GLN A 281 -15.52 8.85 20.26
N TYR A 282 -14.60 8.65 19.33
CA TYR A 282 -13.20 9.04 19.44
C TYR A 282 -12.74 9.80 18.19
N ASP A 283 -11.72 10.62 18.34
CA ASP A 283 -11.13 11.38 17.26
C ASP A 283 -10.04 10.58 16.54
N LEU A 284 -10.38 10.02 15.35
CA LEU A 284 -9.41 9.29 14.53
C LEU A 284 -8.25 10.21 14.06
N ASP A 285 -8.47 11.52 13.93
CA ASP A 285 -7.43 12.44 13.50
C ASP A 285 -6.38 12.66 14.61
N GLU A 286 -6.78 12.69 15.87
CA GLU A 286 -5.81 12.73 16.99
C GLU A 286 -4.99 11.44 17.03
N HIS A 287 -5.63 10.29 16.85
CA HIS A 287 -4.92 9.00 16.76
C HIS A 287 -3.91 8.98 15.59
N VAL A 288 -4.28 9.49 14.41
CA VAL A 288 -3.36 9.61 13.26
C VAL A 288 -2.21 10.56 13.57
N LYS A 289 -2.41 11.65 14.31
CA LYS A 289 -1.33 12.55 14.73
C LYS A 289 -0.30 11.84 15.61
N GLU A 290 -0.73 10.96 16.52
CA GLU A 290 0.18 10.16 17.34
C GLU A 290 1.00 9.20 16.48
N ILE A 291 0.36 8.54 15.50
CA ILE A 291 1.06 7.68 14.53
C ILE A 291 2.09 8.47 13.74
N VAL A 292 1.71 9.62 13.21
CA VAL A 292 2.58 10.52 12.44
C VAL A 292 3.79 10.97 13.27
N ALA A 293 3.57 11.35 14.53
CA ALA A 293 4.64 11.80 15.42
C ALA A 293 5.67 10.68 15.68
N LEU A 294 5.20 9.47 16.01
CA LEU A 294 6.08 8.32 16.23
C LEU A 294 6.85 7.92 14.96
N TYR A 295 6.16 7.85 13.82
CA TYR A 295 6.81 7.41 12.58
C TYR A 295 7.77 8.46 12.01
N LYS A 296 7.47 9.76 12.20
CA LYS A 296 8.42 10.83 11.90
C LYS A 296 9.70 10.67 12.72
N HIS A 297 9.57 10.48 14.03
CA HIS A 297 10.72 10.25 14.91
C HIS A 297 11.56 9.04 14.45
N ARG A 298 10.93 7.92 14.19
CA ARG A 298 11.61 6.70 13.73
C ARG A 298 12.25 6.84 12.33
N ARG A 299 11.58 7.57 11.40
CA ARG A 299 12.14 7.91 10.10
C ARG A 299 13.41 8.76 10.27
N ASP A 300 13.37 9.79 11.10
CA ASP A 300 14.51 10.65 11.35
C ASP A 300 15.67 9.85 11.96
N LEU A 301 15.41 9.03 12.96
CA LEU A 301 16.39 8.16 13.60
C LEU A 301 17.06 7.16 12.65
N ILE A 302 16.27 6.52 11.77
CA ILE A 302 16.84 5.56 10.80
C ILE A 302 17.70 6.28 9.75
N LEU A 303 17.29 7.46 9.27
CA LEU A 303 18.06 8.28 8.34
C LEU A 303 19.39 8.74 8.95
N GLU A 304 19.36 9.28 10.17
CA GLU A 304 20.59 9.67 10.92
C GLU A 304 21.51 8.48 11.14
N SER A 305 20.96 7.31 11.44
CA SER A 305 21.73 6.08 11.64
C SER A 305 22.39 5.61 10.33
N MET A 306 21.69 5.69 9.20
CA MET A 306 22.24 5.33 7.90
C MET A 306 23.37 6.29 7.49
N GLU A 307 23.18 7.60 7.63
CA GLU A 307 24.20 8.61 7.35
C GLU A 307 25.48 8.35 8.15
N LYS A 308 25.33 7.94 9.41
CA LYS A 308 26.44 7.69 10.32
C LYS A 308 27.20 6.39 10.03
N TYR A 309 26.50 5.33 9.63
CA TYR A 309 27.09 3.98 9.64
C TYR A 309 27.25 3.35 8.25
N PHE A 310 26.45 3.73 7.25
CA PHE A 310 26.50 3.11 5.93
C PHE A 310 27.79 3.47 5.19
N PRO A 311 28.34 2.56 4.39
CA PRO A 311 29.50 2.84 3.57
C PRO A 311 29.16 3.80 2.43
N ALA A 312 30.16 4.56 1.99
CA ALA A 312 30.07 5.46 0.85
C ALA A 312 29.58 4.72 -0.42
N GLY A 313 28.76 5.39 -1.22
CA GLY A 313 28.17 4.85 -2.43
C GLY A 313 26.85 4.07 -2.20
N THR A 314 26.41 3.90 -0.93
CA THR A 314 25.04 3.46 -0.63
C THR A 314 24.11 4.68 -0.70
N GLU A 315 23.03 4.57 -1.47
CA GLU A 315 22.04 5.63 -1.62
C GLU A 315 20.70 5.19 -1.01
N TRP A 316 19.87 6.14 -0.60
CA TRP A 316 18.53 5.86 -0.08
C TRP A 316 17.56 7.02 -0.31
N THR A 317 16.26 6.71 -0.31
CA THR A 317 15.22 7.72 -0.41
C THR A 317 15.02 8.44 0.92
N HIS A 318 14.51 9.69 0.85
CA HIS A 318 14.15 10.53 1.99
C HIS A 318 12.62 10.75 1.98
N PRO A 319 11.81 9.84 2.53
CA PRO A 319 10.36 9.95 2.46
C PRO A 319 9.83 11.05 3.38
N GLU A 320 8.87 11.83 2.86
CA GLU A 320 8.14 12.85 3.60
C GLU A 320 6.97 12.26 4.43
N GLY A 321 6.81 10.93 4.40
CA GLY A 321 5.73 10.19 5.05
C GLY A 321 5.79 8.69 4.79
N GLY A 322 4.70 7.99 5.12
CA GLY A 322 4.58 6.54 4.87
C GLY A 322 5.37 5.68 5.84
N LEU A 323 5.91 4.56 5.36
CA LEU A 323 6.52 3.53 6.23
C LEU A 323 7.85 2.99 5.69
N PHE A 324 8.27 3.37 4.48
CA PHE A 324 9.33 2.69 3.76
C PHE A 324 10.44 3.62 3.29
N LEU A 325 11.64 3.04 3.25
CA LEU A 325 12.84 3.56 2.62
C LEU A 325 13.30 2.58 1.53
N TRP A 326 13.87 3.11 0.47
CA TRP A 326 14.46 2.35 -0.61
C TRP A 326 15.95 2.53 -0.66
N LEU A 327 16.71 1.45 -0.44
CA LEU A 327 18.16 1.43 -0.51
C LEU A 327 18.62 1.04 -1.90
N ILE A 328 19.67 1.68 -2.37
CA ILE A 328 20.40 1.33 -3.59
C ILE A 328 21.87 1.10 -3.18
N PHE A 329 22.36 -0.11 -3.40
CA PHE A 329 23.73 -0.47 -3.05
C PHE A 329 24.75 0.05 -4.08
N PRO A 330 26.03 0.21 -3.69
CA PRO A 330 27.10 0.60 -4.60
C PRO A 330 27.19 -0.31 -5.83
N GLU A 331 27.73 0.21 -6.91
CA GLU A 331 27.94 -0.59 -8.13
C GLU A 331 28.78 -1.82 -7.86
N GLY A 332 28.36 -2.98 -8.38
CA GLY A 332 29.03 -4.27 -8.14
C GLY A 332 28.62 -4.98 -6.85
N VAL A 333 27.85 -4.34 -5.95
CA VAL A 333 27.35 -4.96 -4.71
C VAL A 333 26.00 -5.62 -4.97
N SER A 334 25.92 -6.93 -4.79
CA SER A 334 24.70 -7.72 -4.97
C SER A 334 23.77 -7.60 -3.76
N ALA A 335 22.52 -7.15 -3.99
CA ALA A 335 21.48 -7.09 -2.96
C ALA A 335 21.19 -8.48 -2.36
N ARG A 336 21.27 -9.53 -3.14
CA ARG A 336 21.10 -10.92 -2.68
C ARG A 336 22.21 -11.32 -1.70
N LYS A 337 23.46 -10.98 -1.99
CA LYS A 337 24.59 -11.25 -1.07
C LYS A 337 24.44 -10.45 0.22
N VAL A 338 24.12 -9.15 0.12
CA VAL A 338 23.88 -8.30 1.29
C VAL A 338 22.74 -8.85 2.14
N PHE A 339 21.63 -9.26 1.53
CA PHE A 339 20.50 -9.85 2.24
C PHE A 339 20.91 -11.11 3.02
N ASN A 340 21.61 -12.05 2.38
CA ASN A 340 22.05 -13.27 3.04
C ASN A 340 22.96 -12.95 4.25
N LYS A 341 23.87 -11.99 4.07
CA LYS A 341 24.75 -11.53 5.16
C LYS A 341 23.97 -10.82 6.28
N CYS A 342 22.94 -10.04 5.95
CA CYS A 342 22.03 -9.44 6.93
C CYS A 342 21.32 -10.51 7.77
N ILE A 343 20.85 -11.59 7.17
CA ILE A 343 20.22 -12.70 7.90
C ILE A 343 21.21 -13.39 8.86
N GLU A 344 22.46 -13.61 8.44
CA GLU A 344 23.52 -14.10 9.34
C GLU A 344 23.72 -13.19 10.54
N MET A 345 23.62 -11.86 10.34
CA MET A 345 23.75 -10.83 11.37
C MET A 345 22.44 -10.53 12.10
N LYS A 346 21.38 -11.33 11.89
CA LYS A 346 20.09 -11.16 12.57
C LYS A 346 19.41 -9.82 12.31
N VAL A 347 19.47 -9.34 11.08
CA VAL A 347 18.71 -8.18 10.58
C VAL A 347 18.14 -8.49 9.20
N ALA A 348 16.96 -7.96 8.86
CA ALA A 348 16.31 -8.26 7.58
C ALA A 348 15.63 -7.03 6.96
N GLY A 349 15.79 -6.87 5.65
CA GLY A 349 14.97 -6.05 4.76
C GLY A 349 14.30 -6.91 3.69
N VAL A 350 13.80 -6.31 2.62
CA VAL A 350 13.23 -7.04 1.47
C VAL A 350 14.02 -6.70 0.22
N ILE A 351 14.55 -7.72 -0.47
CA ILE A 351 15.28 -7.56 -1.72
C ILE A 351 14.42 -6.87 -2.77
N GLY A 352 15.01 -5.91 -3.48
CA GLY A 352 14.31 -5.06 -4.43
C GLY A 352 13.72 -5.80 -5.63
N ASP A 353 14.36 -6.88 -6.08
CA ASP A 353 13.92 -7.68 -7.23
C ASP A 353 12.45 -8.13 -7.16
N ALA A 354 11.92 -8.34 -5.95
CA ALA A 354 10.54 -8.74 -5.73
C ALA A 354 9.50 -7.68 -6.15
N PHE A 355 9.92 -6.42 -6.31
CA PHE A 355 9.05 -5.30 -6.66
C PHE A 355 9.08 -4.95 -8.17
N TYR A 356 9.80 -5.73 -8.96
CA TYR A 356 9.86 -5.58 -10.42
C TYR A 356 9.23 -6.80 -11.07
N PRO A 357 8.17 -6.65 -11.88
CA PRO A 357 7.52 -7.79 -12.52
C PRO A 357 8.37 -8.42 -13.64
N ASN A 358 9.20 -7.62 -14.34
CA ASN A 358 9.98 -8.08 -15.49
C ASN A 358 11.48 -7.93 -15.30
N GLN A 359 11.94 -6.86 -14.66
CA GLN A 359 13.36 -6.54 -14.49
C GLN A 359 13.86 -7.04 -13.14
N LYS A 360 15.11 -7.50 -13.09
CA LYS A 360 15.81 -7.82 -11.84
C LYS A 360 17.08 -7.00 -11.79
N THR A 361 17.21 -6.15 -10.78
CA THR A 361 18.34 -5.23 -10.67
C THR A 361 19.42 -5.74 -9.73
N ASP A 362 19.11 -6.67 -8.82
CA ASP A 362 19.97 -7.19 -7.74
C ASP A 362 20.80 -6.10 -7.03
N ARG A 363 20.25 -4.88 -6.92
CA ARG A 363 20.99 -3.71 -6.42
C ARG A 363 20.24 -2.93 -5.34
N SER A 364 19.06 -3.35 -4.97
CA SER A 364 18.19 -2.57 -4.10
C SER A 364 17.52 -3.38 -3.00
N MET A 365 17.08 -2.68 -1.94
CA MET A 365 16.38 -3.27 -0.82
C MET A 365 15.37 -2.28 -0.24
N ARG A 366 14.16 -2.77 0.10
CA ARG A 366 13.19 -2.01 0.88
C ARG A 366 13.40 -2.25 2.37
N ILE A 367 13.36 -1.20 3.17
CA ILE A 367 13.32 -1.27 4.63
C ILE A 367 12.13 -0.48 5.17
N ASN A 368 11.57 -0.97 6.29
CA ASN A 368 10.47 -0.37 7.03
C ASN A 368 11.00 0.24 8.34
N TYR A 369 10.52 1.40 8.74
CA TYR A 369 10.91 2.07 9.98
C TYR A 369 9.80 2.19 11.02
N SER A 370 8.55 1.80 10.69
CA SER A 370 7.40 2.05 11.57
C SER A 370 7.27 1.10 12.76
N ASN A 371 7.80 -0.12 12.67
CA ASN A 371 7.49 -1.19 13.62
C ASN A 371 8.53 -1.41 14.73
N MET A 372 9.83 -1.16 14.45
CA MET A 372 10.90 -1.44 15.42
C MET A 372 11.06 -0.30 16.44
N PRO A 373 11.33 -0.60 17.72
CA PRO A 373 11.71 0.40 18.72
C PRO A 373 13.08 1.02 18.42
N ASP A 374 13.36 2.18 19.00
CA ASP A 374 14.49 3.04 18.68
C ASP A 374 15.87 2.36 18.79
N ASP A 375 16.09 1.61 19.87
CA ASP A 375 17.33 0.86 20.09
C ASP A 375 17.54 -0.21 19.03
N ARG A 376 16.47 -0.89 18.61
CA ARG A 376 16.51 -1.90 17.56
C ARG A 376 16.71 -1.27 16.18
N ILE A 377 16.22 -0.04 15.94
CA ILE A 377 16.48 0.70 14.70
C ILE A 377 18.00 0.96 14.58
N VAL A 378 18.60 1.54 15.61
CA VAL A 378 20.04 1.87 15.58
C VAL A 378 20.91 0.61 15.44
N GLU A 379 20.63 -0.42 16.25
CA GLU A 379 21.36 -1.69 16.19
C GLU A 379 21.19 -2.37 14.83
N GLY A 380 19.98 -2.40 14.28
CA GLY A 380 19.69 -3.02 12.98
C GLY A 380 20.44 -2.34 11.84
N ILE A 381 20.50 -1.00 11.84
CA ILE A 381 21.29 -0.24 10.83
C ILE A 381 22.77 -0.49 10.98
N GLN A 382 23.32 -0.60 12.20
CA GLN A 382 24.72 -0.96 12.41
C GLN A 382 25.05 -2.36 11.85
N ARG A 383 24.18 -3.35 12.10
CA ARG A 383 24.33 -4.71 11.56
C ARG A 383 24.26 -4.71 10.02
N MET A 384 23.30 -3.99 9.45
CA MET A 384 23.14 -3.86 8.00
C MET A 384 24.35 -3.16 7.37
N ALA A 385 24.88 -2.10 7.97
CA ALA A 385 26.08 -1.41 7.54
C ALA A 385 27.30 -2.35 7.49
N LYS A 386 27.46 -3.21 8.50
CA LYS A 386 28.51 -4.22 8.52
C LYS A 386 28.31 -5.25 7.39
N ALA A 387 27.08 -5.72 7.18
CA ALA A 387 26.75 -6.65 6.10
C ALA A 387 27.08 -6.07 4.72
N ILE A 388 26.76 -4.79 4.47
CA ILE A 388 27.08 -4.11 3.22
C ILE A 388 28.60 -4.04 3.02
N LYS A 389 29.35 -3.60 4.05
CA LYS A 389 30.85 -3.51 4.00
C LYS A 389 31.51 -4.86 3.72
N GLU A 390 30.98 -5.96 4.26
CA GLU A 390 31.52 -7.30 4.00
C GLU A 390 31.19 -7.82 2.57
N CYS A 391 30.27 -7.16 1.85
CA CYS A 391 29.87 -7.50 0.49
C CYS A 391 30.49 -6.57 -0.58
N MET A 392 31.17 -5.49 -0.17
CA MET A 392 31.94 -4.61 -1.06
C MET A 392 33.28 -5.21 -1.40
#